data_3fbf13e19a1963dab206d4524858f245
#
_entry.id   3fbf13e19a1963dab206d4524858f245
#
_cell.length_a   1.000
_cell.length_b   1.000
_cell.length_c   1.000
_cell.angle_alpha   90.00
_cell.angle_beta   90.00
_cell.angle_gamma   90.00
#
_symmetry.space_group_name_H-M   'P 1'
#
loop_
_entity.id
_entity.type
_entity.pdbx_description
1 polymer ?
#
loop_
_entity_poly.entity_id
_entity_poly.type
_entity_poly.pdbx_seq_one_letter_code
_entity_poly.pdbx_strand_id
1 'polypeptide(L)'
;EIGSGLVGSEMCIRDSPKGTGEATRTSQDRLRTKLEDNLDDIVQVENYRMEDAEFAVVAFGGAARTAYEAVDMARKEGLKVGFVRPITIWPFAEKQMQELAGKVKGILVHELNCGQYVLEVERAVAGKVPVSLYAKYDNESATPAELLAEIKKAMA
;
A
#
# COMPACT_ATOMS: atom_id res chain seq x y z
N GLU A 1 -21.83 -32.18 1.94
CA GLU A 1 -20.97 -32.13 0.74
C GLU A 1 -21.44 -30.97 -0.13
N ILE A 2 -20.61 -29.95 -0.23
CA ILE A 2 -20.82 -28.87 -1.19
C ILE A 2 -20.32 -29.41 -2.54
N GLY A 3 -21.25 -29.73 -3.43
CA GLY A 3 -20.90 -30.24 -4.75
C GLY A 3 -20.02 -29.26 -5.50
N SER A 4 -18.90 -29.73 -6.06
CA SER A 4 -17.91 -28.95 -6.81
C SER A 4 -18.50 -28.15 -8.00
N GLY A 5 -19.72 -28.46 -8.44
CA GLY A 5 -20.43 -27.74 -9.49
C GLY A 5 -21.06 -26.41 -9.07
N LEU A 6 -21.35 -26.20 -7.80
CA LEU A 6 -22.03 -24.98 -7.32
C LEU A 6 -21.08 -23.80 -7.12
N VAL A 7 -19.90 -24.04 -6.59
CA VAL A 7 -18.95 -22.95 -6.26
C VAL A 7 -18.09 -22.56 -7.45
N GLY A 8 -17.64 -23.52 -8.27
CA GLY A 8 -16.76 -23.24 -9.39
C GLY A 8 -17.49 -22.77 -10.65
N SER A 9 -18.56 -23.48 -11.05
CA SER A 9 -19.22 -23.20 -12.34
C SER A 9 -20.17 -22.01 -12.30
N GLU A 10 -20.89 -21.77 -11.20
CA GLU A 10 -21.76 -20.60 -11.08
C GLU A 10 -20.97 -19.32 -10.93
N MET A 11 -19.86 -19.33 -10.21
CA MET A 11 -18.96 -18.18 -10.07
C MET A 11 -18.36 -17.82 -11.43
N CYS A 12 -17.86 -18.80 -12.18
CA CYS A 12 -17.36 -18.57 -13.54
C CYS A 12 -18.45 -18.11 -14.53
N ILE A 13 -19.69 -18.60 -14.40
CA ILE A 13 -20.80 -18.20 -15.26
C ILE A 13 -21.28 -16.78 -14.94
N ARG A 14 -21.20 -16.36 -13.67
CA ARG A 14 -21.70 -15.06 -13.23
C ARG A 14 -20.71 -13.93 -13.51
N ASP A 15 -19.42 -14.20 -13.38
CA ASP A 15 -18.36 -13.20 -13.47
C ASP A 15 -17.67 -13.18 -14.83
N SER A 16 -17.83 -14.26 -15.64
CA SER A 16 -17.32 -14.28 -17.00
C SER A 16 -18.38 -13.79 -17.98
N PRO A 17 -18.12 -12.74 -18.74
CA PRO A 17 -19.05 -12.28 -19.77
C PRO A 17 -19.25 -13.37 -20.80
N LYS A 18 -20.50 -13.79 -20.99
CA LYS A 18 -20.87 -14.72 -22.04
C LYS A 18 -20.82 -13.99 -23.39
N GLY A 19 -19.81 -14.29 -24.17
CA GLY A 19 -19.66 -13.72 -25.51
C GLY A 19 -18.24 -13.25 -25.78
N THR A 20 -18.01 -12.86 -27.00
CA THR A 20 -16.74 -12.32 -27.51
C THR A 20 -16.95 -10.89 -28.02
N GLY A 21 -15.88 -10.14 -28.17
CA GLY A 21 -15.92 -8.84 -28.82
C GLY A 21 -16.60 -7.75 -27.99
N GLU A 22 -17.62 -7.10 -28.54
CA GLU A 22 -18.24 -5.90 -27.98
C GLU A 22 -18.93 -6.13 -26.63
N ALA A 23 -19.64 -7.26 -26.46
CA ALA A 23 -20.29 -7.59 -25.18
C ALA A 23 -19.29 -7.74 -24.03
N THR A 24 -18.16 -8.37 -24.30
CA THR A 24 -17.06 -8.51 -23.32
C THR A 24 -16.46 -7.15 -23.01
N ARG A 25 -16.18 -6.33 -24.02
CA ARG A 25 -15.64 -4.97 -23.83
C ARG A 25 -16.58 -4.14 -22.97
N THR A 26 -17.85 -4.07 -23.30
CA THR A 26 -18.87 -3.32 -22.55
C THR A 26 -18.93 -3.75 -21.08
N SER A 27 -18.85 -5.06 -20.82
CA SER A 27 -18.83 -5.58 -19.44
C SER A 27 -17.57 -5.17 -18.69
N GLN A 28 -16.40 -5.27 -19.32
CA GLN A 28 -15.13 -4.86 -18.72
C GLN A 28 -15.08 -3.35 -18.48
N ASP A 29 -15.53 -2.55 -19.44
CA ASP A 29 -15.58 -1.09 -19.29
C ASP A 29 -16.50 -0.68 -18.14
N ARG A 30 -17.66 -1.34 -17.99
CA ARG A 30 -18.55 -1.09 -16.85
C ARG A 30 -17.90 -1.40 -15.51
N LEU A 31 -17.15 -2.50 -15.39
CA LEU A 31 -16.46 -2.88 -14.16
C LEU A 31 -15.34 -1.88 -13.84
N ARG A 32 -14.58 -1.48 -14.85
CA ARG A 32 -13.52 -0.48 -14.71
C ARG A 32 -14.09 0.86 -14.27
N THR A 33 -15.07 1.40 -14.98
CA THR A 33 -15.72 2.67 -14.65
C THR A 33 -16.32 2.65 -13.25
N LYS A 34 -16.94 1.54 -12.83
CA LYS A 34 -17.45 1.39 -11.47
C LYS A 34 -16.38 1.57 -10.39
N LEU A 35 -15.15 1.11 -10.64
CA LEU A 35 -14.04 1.32 -9.70
C LEU A 35 -13.50 2.74 -9.81
N GLU A 36 -13.26 3.23 -11.03
CA GLU A 36 -12.67 4.55 -11.29
C GLU A 36 -13.55 5.68 -10.75
N ASP A 37 -14.87 5.60 -10.93
CA ASP A 37 -15.82 6.61 -10.46
C ASP A 37 -15.98 6.63 -8.93
N ASN A 38 -15.53 5.60 -8.21
CA ASN A 38 -15.69 5.46 -6.77
C ASN A 38 -14.35 5.35 -6.03
N LEU A 39 -13.23 5.72 -6.65
CA LEU A 39 -11.91 5.62 -6.01
C LEU A 39 -11.81 6.39 -4.70
N ASP A 40 -12.38 7.58 -4.62
CA ASP A 40 -12.33 8.41 -3.41
C ASP A 40 -13.08 7.78 -2.22
N ASP A 41 -14.06 6.92 -2.47
CA ASP A 41 -14.79 6.18 -1.44
C ASP A 41 -14.09 4.84 -1.09
N ILE A 42 -13.51 4.18 -2.08
CA ILE A 42 -12.89 2.86 -1.92
C ILE A 42 -11.49 2.96 -1.31
N VAL A 43 -10.68 3.93 -1.76
CA VAL A 43 -9.29 4.05 -1.36
C VAL A 43 -9.17 4.76 -0.03
N GLN A 44 -8.85 4.00 1.00
CA GLN A 44 -8.67 4.50 2.37
C GLN A 44 -7.22 4.40 2.79
N VAL A 45 -6.72 5.52 3.34
CA VAL A 45 -5.35 5.64 3.86
C VAL A 45 -5.41 6.34 5.22
N GLU A 46 -4.71 5.79 6.18
CA GLU A 46 -4.54 6.39 7.50
C GLU A 46 -3.19 7.10 7.58
N ASN A 47 -3.20 8.33 8.07
CA ASN A 47 -2.02 9.14 8.31
C ASN A 47 -1.75 9.25 9.80
N TYR A 48 -0.54 8.95 10.24
CA TYR A 48 -0.12 9.02 11.63
C TYR A 48 1.13 9.90 11.76
N ARG A 49 1.06 10.96 12.57
CA ARG A 49 2.15 11.94 12.80
C ARG A 49 2.72 12.55 11.52
N MET A 50 1.84 12.82 10.54
CA MET A 50 2.25 13.37 9.23
C MET A 50 2.28 14.91 9.18
N GLU A 51 1.85 15.61 10.23
CA GLU A 51 1.64 17.06 10.24
C GLU A 51 2.92 17.86 9.96
N ASP A 52 4.04 17.40 10.51
CA ASP A 52 5.38 18.02 10.38
C ASP A 52 6.44 17.02 9.89
N ALA A 53 6.00 15.89 9.31
CA ALA A 53 6.90 14.83 8.88
C ALA A 53 7.74 15.28 7.68
N GLU A 54 9.05 15.04 7.77
CA GLU A 54 10.01 15.23 6.69
C GLU A 54 10.39 13.90 6.03
N PHE A 55 10.04 12.78 6.64
CA PHE A 55 10.25 11.42 6.15
C PHE A 55 9.02 10.57 6.47
N ALA A 56 8.68 9.63 5.60
CA ALA A 56 7.52 8.78 5.79
C ALA A 56 7.87 7.29 5.77
N VAL A 57 7.25 6.53 6.65
CA VAL A 57 7.17 5.07 6.56
C VAL A 57 5.85 4.73 5.91
N VAL A 58 5.83 3.77 4.99
CA VAL A 58 4.62 3.19 4.41
C VAL A 58 4.60 1.71 4.75
N ALA A 59 3.54 1.24 5.40
CA ALA A 59 3.36 -0.17 5.74
C ALA A 59 1.88 -0.52 5.88
N PHE A 60 1.52 -1.77 5.64
CA PHE A 60 0.14 -2.25 5.69
C PHE A 60 0.03 -3.58 6.44
N GLY A 61 -1.19 -3.99 6.76
CA GLY A 61 -1.46 -5.28 7.42
C GLY A 61 -0.68 -5.44 8.74
N GLY A 62 -0.02 -6.59 8.89
CA GLY A 62 0.76 -6.93 10.09
C GLY A 62 1.97 -6.01 10.31
N ALA A 63 2.63 -5.58 9.25
CA ALA A 63 3.77 -4.66 9.28
C ALA A 63 3.42 -3.28 9.89
N ALA A 64 2.17 -2.84 9.78
CA ALA A 64 1.70 -1.57 10.32
C ALA A 64 1.87 -1.44 11.84
N ARG A 65 1.73 -2.53 12.60
CA ARG A 65 1.91 -2.50 14.06
C ARG A 65 3.30 -2.05 14.46
N THR A 66 4.30 -2.64 13.84
CA THR A 66 5.70 -2.29 14.06
C THR A 66 5.99 -0.86 13.64
N ALA A 67 5.36 -0.40 12.55
CA ALA A 67 5.54 0.95 12.04
C ALA A 67 5.06 2.03 13.01
N TYR A 68 3.93 1.86 13.68
CA TYR A 68 3.45 2.81 14.69
C TYR A 68 4.48 3.01 15.81
N GLU A 69 4.97 1.91 16.39
CA GLU A 69 5.91 1.98 17.51
C GLU A 69 7.29 2.50 17.07
N ALA A 70 7.77 2.08 15.90
CA ALA A 70 9.04 2.57 15.36
C ALA A 70 9.01 4.08 15.09
N VAL A 71 7.89 4.60 14.57
CA VAL A 71 7.69 6.04 14.37
C VAL A 71 7.63 6.79 15.70
N ASP A 72 6.95 6.25 16.71
CA ASP A 72 6.95 6.85 18.05
C ASP A 72 8.35 6.87 18.68
N MET A 73 9.15 5.82 18.49
CA MET A 73 10.55 5.78 18.92
C MET A 73 11.38 6.82 18.18
N ALA A 74 11.24 6.92 16.85
CA ALA A 74 11.92 7.93 16.03
C ALA A 74 11.58 9.36 16.49
N ARG A 75 10.31 9.62 16.77
CA ARG A 75 9.84 10.91 17.28
C ARG A 75 10.41 11.26 18.65
N LYS A 76 10.57 10.29 19.56
CA LYS A 76 11.22 10.49 20.86
C LYS A 76 12.69 10.87 20.71
N GLU A 77 13.33 10.45 19.63
CA GLU A 77 14.71 10.86 19.30
C GLU A 77 14.79 12.18 18.51
N GLY A 78 13.67 12.85 18.29
CA GLY A 78 13.61 14.14 17.59
C GLY A 78 13.55 14.04 16.06
N LEU A 79 13.40 12.84 15.49
CA LEU A 79 13.28 12.65 14.06
C LEU A 79 11.86 12.96 13.59
N LYS A 80 11.72 13.77 12.54
CA LYS A 80 10.43 14.15 11.96
C LYS A 80 9.92 13.06 10.98
N VAL A 81 9.60 11.91 11.52
CA VAL A 81 9.09 10.76 10.77
C VAL A 81 7.59 10.65 10.98
N GLY A 82 6.85 10.40 9.90
CA GLY A 82 5.43 10.05 9.94
C GLY A 82 5.19 8.66 9.37
N PHE A 83 3.95 8.19 9.50
CA PHE A 83 3.55 6.89 9.00
C PHE A 83 2.27 7.02 8.17
N VAL A 84 2.28 6.41 7.01
CA VAL A 84 1.14 6.29 6.10
C VAL A 84 0.76 4.82 5.98
N ARG A 85 -0.46 4.50 6.39
CA ARG A 85 -1.00 3.14 6.34
C ARG A 85 -2.06 3.03 5.26
N PRO A 86 -1.79 2.36 4.15
CA PRO A 86 -2.84 1.95 3.23
C PRO A 86 -3.78 0.95 3.92
N ILE A 87 -5.06 1.29 4.00
CA ILE A 87 -6.12 0.38 4.46
C ILE A 87 -6.60 -0.43 3.25
N THR A 88 -6.85 0.25 2.14
CA THR A 88 -7.14 -0.35 0.85
C THR A 88 -5.83 -0.58 0.10
N ILE A 89 -5.54 -1.86 -0.23
CA ILE A 89 -4.34 -2.23 -0.99
C ILE A 89 -4.59 -2.09 -2.49
N TRP A 90 -5.79 -2.41 -2.94
CA TRP A 90 -6.22 -2.28 -4.31
C TRP A 90 -7.70 -1.85 -4.40
N PRO A 91 -8.05 -0.84 -5.19
CA PRO A 91 -7.18 -0.02 -6.05
C PRO A 91 -6.07 0.72 -5.28
N PHE A 92 -4.93 0.92 -5.94
CA PHE A 92 -3.76 1.55 -5.31
C PHE A 92 -4.02 3.03 -4.99
N ALA A 93 -3.51 3.48 -3.86
CA ALA A 93 -3.65 4.86 -3.35
C ALA A 93 -2.72 5.84 -4.09
N GLU A 94 -2.84 5.95 -5.41
CA GLU A 94 -1.93 6.70 -6.26
C GLU A 94 -1.88 8.20 -5.92
N LYS A 95 -3.05 8.83 -5.80
CA LYS A 95 -3.17 10.25 -5.45
C LYS A 95 -2.51 10.56 -4.11
N GLN A 96 -2.76 9.73 -3.10
CA GLN A 96 -2.21 9.89 -1.76
C GLN A 96 -0.68 9.72 -1.74
N MET A 97 -0.13 8.78 -2.53
CA MET A 97 1.33 8.60 -2.65
C MET A 97 1.99 9.75 -3.41
N GLN A 98 1.33 10.29 -4.43
CA GLN A 98 1.82 11.49 -5.14
C GLN A 98 1.82 12.73 -4.24
N GLU A 99 0.78 12.92 -3.44
CA GLU A 99 0.70 13.99 -2.45
C GLU A 99 1.75 13.83 -1.34
N LEU A 100 1.98 12.59 -0.88
CA LEU A 100 3.03 12.26 0.09
C LEU A 100 4.40 12.64 -0.45
N ALA A 101 4.71 12.28 -1.69
CA ALA A 101 5.97 12.61 -2.34
C ALA A 101 6.23 14.13 -2.49
N GLY A 102 5.17 14.94 -2.45
CA GLY A 102 5.29 16.41 -2.42
C GLY A 102 5.59 17.00 -1.04
N LYS A 103 5.47 16.20 0.03
CA LYS A 103 5.57 16.68 1.41
C LYS A 103 6.83 16.19 2.14
N VAL A 104 7.35 15.03 1.76
CA VAL A 104 8.47 14.39 2.46
C VAL A 104 9.73 14.37 1.59
N LYS A 105 10.88 14.14 2.20
CA LYS A 105 12.19 14.03 1.55
C LYS A 105 12.57 12.60 1.17
N GLY A 106 11.85 11.61 1.70
CA GLY A 106 12.07 10.19 1.40
C GLY A 106 10.98 9.32 2.00
N ILE A 107 10.86 8.11 1.46
CA ILE A 107 9.86 7.12 1.86
C ILE A 107 10.57 5.79 2.11
N LEU A 108 10.28 5.16 3.25
CA LEU A 108 10.64 3.78 3.55
C LEU A 108 9.38 2.91 3.50
N VAL A 109 9.35 1.94 2.59
CA VAL A 109 8.27 0.95 2.53
C VAL A 109 8.68 -0.27 3.35
N HIS A 110 7.85 -0.66 4.33
CA HIS A 110 8.05 -1.87 5.11
C HIS A 110 7.01 -2.93 4.75
N GLU A 111 7.49 -4.07 4.27
CA GLU A 111 6.65 -5.18 3.80
C GLU A 111 7.10 -6.52 4.38
N LEU A 112 6.12 -7.43 4.58
CA LEU A 112 6.36 -8.83 4.97
C LEU A 112 6.40 -9.75 3.73
N ASN A 113 7.00 -9.26 2.66
CA ASN A 113 7.22 -9.95 1.38
C ASN A 113 8.49 -9.42 0.71
N CYS A 114 8.80 -9.89 -0.48
CA CYS A 114 10.04 -9.54 -1.22
C CYS A 114 9.98 -8.18 -1.96
N GLY A 115 9.03 -7.31 -1.64
CA GLY A 115 8.91 -6.00 -2.28
C GLY A 115 7.93 -5.99 -3.45
N GLN A 116 6.65 -6.13 -3.18
CA GLN A 116 5.58 -6.03 -4.17
C GLN A 116 4.92 -4.65 -4.15
N TYR A 117 4.60 -4.15 -2.97
CA TYR A 117 3.93 -2.86 -2.81
C TYR A 117 4.86 -1.68 -3.06
N VAL A 118 6.15 -1.83 -2.75
CA VAL A 118 7.17 -0.80 -3.02
C VAL A 118 7.22 -0.41 -4.49
N LEU A 119 7.05 -1.36 -5.41
CA LEU A 119 7.04 -1.10 -6.86
C LEU A 119 5.90 -0.17 -7.26
N GLU A 120 4.74 -0.31 -6.65
CA GLU A 120 3.61 0.58 -6.88
C GLU A 120 3.83 1.96 -6.27
N VAL A 121 4.48 2.03 -5.09
CA VAL A 121 4.88 3.30 -4.47
C VAL A 121 5.90 4.02 -5.37
N GLU A 122 6.94 3.34 -5.84
CA GLU A 122 7.95 3.89 -6.77
C GLU A 122 7.29 4.42 -8.05
N ARG A 123 6.38 3.64 -8.64
CA ARG A 123 5.61 4.03 -9.84
C ARG A 123 4.82 5.32 -9.60
N ALA A 124 4.09 5.40 -8.49
CA ALA A 124 3.24 6.55 -8.17
C ALA A 124 4.06 7.81 -7.83
N VAL A 125 5.16 7.63 -7.10
CA VAL A 125 6.07 8.72 -6.71
C VAL A 125 6.85 9.28 -7.91
N ALA A 126 7.05 8.46 -8.95
CA ALA A 126 7.70 8.85 -10.21
C ALA A 126 9.06 9.57 -10.02
N GLY A 127 9.87 9.11 -9.08
CA GLY A 127 11.22 9.63 -8.82
C GLY A 127 11.27 10.99 -8.12
N LYS A 128 10.15 11.53 -7.63
CA LYS A 128 10.13 12.83 -6.92
C LYS A 128 10.90 12.80 -5.61
N VAL A 129 10.91 11.67 -4.92
CA VAL A 129 11.67 11.43 -3.69
C VAL A 129 12.26 10.02 -3.73
N PRO A 130 13.37 9.76 -3.01
CA PRO A 130 13.90 8.41 -2.88
C PRO A 130 12.90 7.52 -2.14
N VAL A 131 12.73 6.30 -2.65
CA VAL A 131 11.96 5.23 -2.03
C VAL A 131 12.91 4.10 -1.69
N SER A 132 12.85 3.61 -0.48
CA SER A 132 13.63 2.46 0.00
C SER A 132 12.72 1.38 0.52
N LEU A 133 13.20 0.14 0.49
CA LEU A 133 12.47 -1.04 0.94
C LEU A 133 13.14 -1.63 2.18
N TYR A 134 12.34 -1.91 3.21
CA TYR A 134 12.67 -2.86 4.26
C TYR A 134 11.74 -4.07 4.18
N ALA A 135 12.22 -5.13 3.55
CA ALA A 135 11.51 -6.39 3.38
C ALA A 135 11.87 -7.39 4.48
N LYS A 136 10.86 -8.03 5.08
CA LYS A 136 11.04 -9.15 6.00
C LYS A 136 10.11 -10.28 5.58
N TYR A 137 10.68 -11.41 5.16
CA TYR A 137 9.93 -12.52 4.54
C TYR A 137 10.39 -13.90 5.03
N ASP A 138 10.97 -13.93 6.23
CA ASP A 138 11.48 -15.11 6.91
C ASP A 138 10.51 -15.71 7.95
N ASN A 139 9.22 -15.36 7.86
CA ASN A 139 8.15 -15.67 8.82
C ASN A 139 8.32 -15.00 10.20
N GLU A 140 9.28 -14.11 10.36
CA GLU A 140 9.43 -13.29 11.55
C GLU A 140 8.85 -11.89 11.31
N SER A 141 8.27 -11.30 12.35
CA SER A 141 7.89 -9.88 12.30
C SER A 141 9.11 -9.02 12.64
N ALA A 142 9.27 -7.91 11.95
CA ALA A 142 10.26 -6.92 12.32
C ALA A 142 9.96 -6.38 13.73
N THR A 143 11.02 -6.16 14.52
CA THR A 143 10.88 -5.42 15.77
C THR A 143 10.85 -3.92 15.52
N PRO A 144 10.24 -3.11 16.40
CA PRO A 144 10.29 -1.65 16.28
C PRO A 144 11.71 -1.07 16.25
N ALA A 145 12.64 -1.70 16.98
CA ALA A 145 14.04 -1.27 16.99
C ALA A 145 14.75 -1.54 15.66
N GLU A 146 14.51 -2.68 15.03
CA GLU A 146 15.02 -2.98 13.68
C GLU A 146 14.48 -1.97 12.65
N LEU A 147 13.18 -1.72 12.67
CA LEU A 147 12.58 -0.76 11.74
C LEU A 147 13.07 0.67 11.99
N LEU A 148 13.29 1.07 13.25
CA LEU A 148 13.90 2.36 13.60
C LEU A 148 15.32 2.48 13.01
N ALA A 149 16.12 1.42 13.09
CA ALA A 149 17.47 1.41 12.51
C ALA A 149 17.42 1.61 10.98
N GLU A 150 16.50 0.94 10.29
CA GLU A 150 16.31 1.11 8.85
C GLU A 150 15.75 2.50 8.47
N ILE A 151 14.88 3.09 9.30
CA ILE A 151 14.45 4.48 9.14
C ILE A 151 15.65 5.43 9.19
N LYS A 152 16.51 5.31 10.20
CA LYS A 152 17.72 6.15 10.33
C LYS A 152 18.66 6.01 9.16
N LYS A 153 18.84 4.78 8.68
CA LYS A 153 19.68 4.48 7.51
C LYS A 153 19.11 5.07 6.21
N ALA A 154 17.79 5.04 6.05
CA ALA A 154 17.12 5.60 4.87
C ALA A 154 17.06 7.14 4.89
N MET A 155 17.22 7.78 6.06
CA MET A 155 17.28 9.22 6.22
C MET A 155 18.70 9.80 6.08
N ALA A 156 19.75 8.96 6.14
CA ALA A 156 21.15 9.37 6.03
C ALA A 156 21.55 9.65 4.59
#